data_6638d83c8511d3d12d2e719c0eddb0ad
#
_entry.id   6638d83c8511d3d12d2e719c0eddb0ad
#
_cell.length_a   1.000
_cell.length_b   1.000
_cell.length_c   1.000
_cell.angle_alpha   90.00
_cell.angle_beta   90.00
_cell.angle_gamma   90.00
#
_symmetry.space_group_name_H-M   'P 1'
#
loop_
_entity.id
_entity.type
_entity.pdbx_description
1 polymer ?
#
loop_
_entity_poly.entity_id
_entity_poly.type
_entity_poly.pdbx_seq_one_letter_code
_entity_poly.pdbx_strand_id
1 'polypeptide(L)'
;MPAKIKKGDRVIVRAGRDKGKKGEVMKVMADEDRALVSGVNMVKRHQKQTQKLQGGIMSKESPIHLSNLAHADPKDGSATRIGWKVLNDGRKVRFAKKSGEVIDV
;
A
#
# COMPACT_ATOMS: atom_id res chain seq x y z
N MET A 1 4.22 -13.89 -9.74
CA MET A 1 3.46 -12.81 -10.41
C MET A 1 4.18 -11.49 -10.24
N PRO A 2 4.24 -10.68 -11.26
CA PRO A 2 4.78 -9.33 -11.06
C PRO A 2 3.90 -8.59 -10.04
N ALA A 3 4.55 -7.94 -9.09
CA ALA A 3 3.84 -7.17 -8.09
C ALA A 3 3.14 -5.99 -8.78
N LYS A 4 1.83 -5.90 -8.62
CA LYS A 4 1.05 -4.78 -9.14
C LYS A 4 1.05 -3.58 -8.21
N ILE A 5 1.57 -3.75 -6.99
CA ILE A 5 1.63 -2.70 -5.97
C ILE A 5 3.03 -2.09 -5.98
N LYS A 6 3.09 -0.77 -6.04
CA LYS A 6 4.33 -0.01 -6.07
C LYS A 6 4.30 1.09 -5.02
N LYS A 7 5.49 1.58 -4.66
CA LYS A 7 5.62 2.74 -3.78
C LYS A 7 4.82 3.92 -4.32
N GLY A 8 4.07 4.57 -3.45
CA GLY A 8 3.23 5.70 -3.80
C GLY A 8 1.80 5.34 -4.17
N ASP A 9 1.50 4.05 -4.32
CA ASP A 9 0.15 3.60 -4.66
C ASP A 9 -0.80 3.80 -3.49
N ARG A 10 -2.03 4.18 -3.79
CA ARG A 10 -3.09 4.19 -2.79
C ARG A 10 -3.72 2.81 -2.71
N VAL A 11 -3.80 2.29 -1.50
CA VAL A 11 -4.29 0.94 -1.26
C VAL A 11 -5.31 0.93 -0.13
N ILE A 12 -6.11 -0.13 -0.09
CA ILE A 12 -7.07 -0.38 0.98
C ILE A 12 -6.80 -1.77 1.55
N VAL A 13 -6.91 -1.90 2.87
CA VAL A 13 -6.70 -3.18 3.55
C VAL A 13 -7.93 -4.05 3.39
N ARG A 14 -7.73 -5.28 2.89
CA ARG A 14 -8.82 -6.22 2.58
C ARG A 14 -9.21 -7.10 3.75
N ALA A 15 -8.29 -7.38 4.66
CA ALA A 15 -8.51 -8.34 5.74
C ALA A 15 -7.66 -7.99 6.96
N GLY A 16 -8.02 -8.53 8.12
CA GLY A 16 -7.31 -8.33 9.36
C GLY A 16 -7.94 -7.20 10.19
N ARG A 17 -7.23 -6.80 11.25
CA ARG A 17 -7.77 -5.80 12.19
C ARG A 17 -7.95 -4.42 11.55
N ASP A 18 -7.19 -4.11 10.49
CA ASP A 18 -7.27 -2.82 9.82
C ASP A 18 -8.13 -2.84 8.56
N LYS A 19 -8.96 -3.88 8.39
CA LYS A 19 -9.84 -4.01 7.23
C LYS A 19 -10.60 -2.72 6.96
N GLY A 20 -10.53 -2.25 5.72
CA GLY A 20 -11.20 -1.02 5.30
C GLY A 20 -10.37 0.24 5.43
N LYS A 21 -9.22 0.19 6.11
CA LYS A 21 -8.32 1.36 6.18
C LYS A 21 -7.63 1.58 4.85
N LYS A 22 -7.43 2.83 4.52
CA LYS A 22 -6.74 3.26 3.29
C LYS A 22 -5.43 3.92 3.65
N GLY A 23 -4.45 3.80 2.78
CA GLY A 23 -3.16 4.44 2.97
C GLY A 23 -2.36 4.46 1.69
N GLU A 24 -1.19 5.10 1.77
CA GLU A 24 -0.24 5.15 0.66
C GLU A 24 0.92 4.21 0.94
N VAL A 25 1.34 3.46 -0.06
CA VAL A 25 2.46 2.54 0.06
C VAL A 25 3.75 3.33 0.22
N MET A 26 4.43 3.12 1.35
CA MET A 26 5.69 3.79 1.67
C MET A 26 6.87 3.04 1.12
N LYS A 27 6.82 1.72 1.13
CA LYS A 27 7.90 0.85 0.69
C LYS A 27 7.35 -0.54 0.36
N VAL A 28 7.87 -1.15 -0.69
CA VAL A 28 7.54 -2.54 -1.04
C VAL A 28 8.76 -3.41 -0.79
N MET A 29 8.53 -4.52 -0.06
CA MET A 29 9.54 -5.54 0.21
C MET A 29 9.16 -6.78 -0.59
N ALA A 30 9.55 -6.79 -1.87
CA ALA A 30 9.08 -7.80 -2.82
C ALA A 30 9.51 -9.23 -2.47
N ASP A 31 10.71 -9.40 -1.95
CA ASP A 31 11.24 -10.70 -1.53
C ASP A 31 10.51 -11.28 -0.31
N GLU A 32 9.81 -10.46 0.45
CA GLU A 32 8.99 -10.89 1.58
C GLU A 32 7.49 -10.87 1.27
N ASP A 33 7.10 -10.43 0.07
CA ASP A 33 5.71 -10.19 -0.33
C ASP A 33 4.96 -9.29 0.65
N ARG A 34 5.63 -8.23 1.14
CA ARG A 34 5.08 -7.30 2.11
C ARG A 34 5.30 -5.86 1.69
N ALA A 35 4.54 -4.97 2.28
CA ALA A 35 4.68 -3.53 2.07
C ALA A 35 4.41 -2.77 3.36
N LEU A 36 5.04 -1.61 3.49
CA LEU A 36 4.72 -0.63 4.53
C LEU A 36 3.71 0.34 3.95
N VAL A 37 2.59 0.53 4.66
CA VAL A 37 1.52 1.43 4.25
C VAL A 37 1.32 2.46 5.35
N SER A 38 1.24 3.72 4.99
CA SER A 38 1.11 4.81 5.96
C SER A 38 -0.16 4.66 6.78
N GLY A 39 -0.02 4.74 8.11
CA GLY A 39 -1.14 4.65 9.04
C GLY A 39 -1.79 3.28 9.18
N VAL A 40 -1.23 2.25 8.54
CA VAL A 40 -1.81 0.91 8.52
C VAL A 40 -0.89 -0.07 9.23
N ASN A 41 -1.50 -1.03 9.92
CA ASN A 41 -0.79 -2.07 10.69
C ASN A 41 0.18 -1.47 11.71
N MET A 42 -0.31 -0.47 12.42
CA MET A 42 0.48 0.24 13.42
C MET A 42 0.77 -0.68 14.61
N VAL A 43 2.01 -0.68 15.05
CA VAL A 43 2.43 -1.39 16.25
C VAL A 43 3.08 -0.41 17.20
N LYS A 44 2.90 -0.63 18.49
CA LYS A 44 3.55 0.15 19.55
C LYS A 44 4.83 -0.55 19.96
N ARG A 45 5.93 0.17 19.96
CA ARG A 45 7.22 -0.34 20.40
C ARG A 45 7.76 0.52 21.51
N HIS A 46 8.26 -0.14 22.55
CA HIS A 46 8.98 0.51 23.63
C HIS A 46 10.45 0.64 23.24
N GLN A 47 10.93 1.87 23.10
CA GLN A 47 12.31 2.11 22.71
C GLN A 47 13.16 2.48 23.93
N LYS A 48 14.41 1.99 23.95
CA LYS A 48 15.36 2.39 24.98
C LYS A 48 15.80 3.83 24.76
N GLN A 49 15.98 4.55 25.86
CA GLN A 49 16.55 5.90 25.82
C GLN A 49 18.00 5.85 25.35
N THR A 50 18.35 6.68 24.40
CA THR A 50 19.71 6.84 23.90
C THR A 50 20.07 8.32 23.88
N GLN A 51 21.33 8.64 23.53
CA GLN A 51 21.75 10.04 23.41
C GLN A 51 20.97 10.81 22.33
N LYS A 52 20.45 10.12 21.33
CA LYS A 52 19.74 10.72 20.21
C LYS A 52 18.24 10.52 20.26
N LEU A 53 17.76 9.57 21.05
CA LEU A 53 16.35 9.21 21.14
C LEU A 53 15.92 9.18 22.59
N GLN A 54 14.76 9.74 22.86
CA GLN A 54 14.10 9.54 24.14
C GLN A 54 13.41 8.19 24.12
N GLY A 55 13.52 7.47 25.22
CA GLY A 55 12.77 6.23 25.39
C GLY A 55 11.29 6.49 25.46
N GLY A 56 10.50 5.45 25.36
CA GLY A 56 9.06 5.52 25.47
C GLY A 56 8.36 4.60 24.49
N ILE A 57 7.04 4.75 24.41
CA ILE A 57 6.20 3.98 23.50
C ILE A 57 6.01 4.78 22.22
N MET A 58 6.42 4.22 21.10
CA MET A 58 6.26 4.82 19.79
C MET A 58 5.39 3.94 18.90
N SER A 59 4.48 4.57 18.16
CA SER A 59 3.69 3.89 17.13
C SER A 59 4.44 3.91 15.81
N LYS A 60 4.51 2.77 15.15
CA LYS A 60 5.26 2.61 13.92
C LYS A 60 4.54 1.66 12.99
N GLU A 61 4.58 1.94 11.70
CA GLU A 61 4.01 1.03 10.72
C GLU A 61 4.78 -0.29 10.72
N SER A 62 4.05 -1.39 10.63
CA SER A 62 4.62 -2.73 10.46
C SER A 62 4.26 -3.24 9.06
N PRO A 63 5.14 -4.05 8.44
CA PRO A 63 4.83 -4.58 7.11
C PRO A 63 3.55 -5.41 7.09
N ILE A 64 2.76 -5.25 6.03
CA ILE A 64 1.55 -6.02 5.80
C ILE A 64 1.72 -6.82 4.52
N HIS A 65 1.21 -8.06 4.51
CA HIS A 65 1.32 -8.95 3.35
C HIS A 65 0.57 -8.35 2.15
N LEU A 66 1.17 -8.42 0.97
CA LEU A 66 0.59 -7.84 -0.24
C LEU A 66 -0.80 -8.42 -0.58
N SER A 67 -1.04 -9.69 -0.25
CA SER A 67 -2.35 -10.32 -0.48
C SER A 67 -3.48 -9.68 0.32
N ASN A 68 -3.16 -8.96 1.40
CA ASN A 68 -4.13 -8.26 2.23
C ASN A 68 -4.41 -6.85 1.75
N LEU A 69 -3.79 -6.43 0.67
CA LEU A 69 -3.96 -5.10 0.10
C LEU A 69 -4.66 -5.18 -1.26
N ALA A 70 -5.49 -4.19 -1.53
CA ALA A 70 -6.05 -3.96 -2.85
C ALA A 70 -5.81 -2.51 -3.22
N HIS A 71 -5.76 -2.21 -4.50
CA HIS A 71 -5.67 -0.82 -4.94
C HIS A 71 -6.97 -0.09 -4.63
N ALA A 72 -6.87 1.16 -4.23
CA ALA A 72 -8.01 2.05 -4.12
C ALA A 72 -8.30 2.63 -5.49
N ASP A 73 -9.56 2.56 -5.92
CA ASP A 73 -9.97 3.10 -7.20
C ASP A 73 -9.80 4.63 -7.19
N PRO A 74 -9.11 5.21 -8.20
CA PRO A 74 -8.92 6.66 -8.21
C PRO A 74 -10.21 7.46 -8.25
N LYS A 75 -11.29 6.85 -8.74
CA LYS A 75 -12.57 7.53 -8.88
C LYS A 75 -13.32 7.65 -7.54
N ASP A 76 -13.44 6.55 -6.79
CA ASP A 76 -14.25 6.53 -5.57
C ASP A 76 -13.51 6.01 -4.33
N GLY A 77 -12.27 5.58 -4.47
CA GLY A 77 -11.46 5.08 -3.36
C GLY A 77 -11.80 3.68 -2.89
N SER A 78 -12.74 2.99 -3.51
CA SER A 78 -13.09 1.62 -3.13
C SER A 78 -12.06 0.62 -3.66
N ALA A 79 -12.05 -0.60 -3.12
CA ALA A 79 -11.15 -1.64 -3.57
C ALA A 79 -11.42 -2.01 -5.03
N THR A 80 -10.38 -2.11 -5.83
CA THR A 80 -10.47 -2.47 -7.24
C THR A 80 -9.36 -3.45 -7.62
N ARG A 81 -9.62 -4.25 -8.65
CA ARG A 81 -8.59 -5.04 -9.30
C ARG A 81 -7.85 -4.18 -10.29
N ILE A 82 -6.60 -4.57 -10.57
CA ILE A 82 -5.73 -3.84 -11.49
C ILE A 82 -5.55 -4.67 -12.76
N GLY A 83 -5.74 -4.01 -13.90
CA GLY A 83 -5.39 -4.55 -15.20
C GLY A 83 -4.28 -3.74 -15.84
N TRP A 84 -3.79 -4.20 -16.97
CA TRP A 84 -2.78 -3.54 -17.76
C TRP A 84 -3.37 -3.15 -19.11
N LYS A 85 -3.04 -1.97 -19.61
CA LYS A 85 -3.39 -1.57 -20.96
C LYS A 85 -2.26 -0.77 -21.59
N VAL A 86 -2.24 -0.76 -22.92
CA VAL A 86 -1.26 -0.01 -23.70
C VAL A 86 -1.91 1.26 -24.19
N LEU A 87 -1.27 2.38 -23.91
CA LEU A 87 -1.74 3.69 -24.38
C LEU A 87 -1.35 3.91 -25.84
N ASN A 88 -1.91 4.95 -26.45
CA ASN A 88 -1.67 5.30 -27.86
C ASN A 88 -0.18 5.56 -28.16
N ASP A 89 0.58 6.00 -27.16
CA ASP A 89 2.03 6.23 -27.29
C ASP A 89 2.87 4.98 -27.05
N GLY A 90 2.26 3.82 -26.83
CA GLY A 90 2.94 2.56 -26.62
C GLY A 90 3.28 2.23 -25.17
N ARG A 91 3.03 3.12 -24.22
CA ARG A 91 3.30 2.85 -22.82
C ARG A 91 2.30 1.86 -22.23
N LYS A 92 2.80 0.92 -21.44
CA LYS A 92 1.98 -0.03 -20.70
C LYS A 92 1.69 0.55 -19.32
N VAL A 93 0.41 0.74 -19.01
CA VAL A 93 -0.01 1.35 -17.74
C VAL A 93 -1.01 0.46 -17.02
N ARG A 94 -1.09 0.66 -15.71
CA ARG A 94 -2.08 -0.02 -14.87
C ARG A 94 -3.38 0.80 -14.89
N PHE A 95 -4.50 0.10 -14.83
CA PHE A 95 -5.80 0.75 -14.71
C PHE A 95 -6.68 0.03 -13.70
N ALA A 96 -7.60 0.77 -13.08
CA ALA A 96 -8.57 0.20 -12.16
C ALA A 96 -9.69 -0.45 -12.95
N LYS A 97 -9.88 -1.75 -12.80
CA LYS A 97 -10.91 -2.47 -13.56
C LYS A 97 -12.33 -2.03 -13.24
N LYS A 98 -12.55 -1.57 -12.01
CA LYS A 98 -13.87 -1.14 -11.55
C LYS A 98 -14.36 0.11 -12.27
N SER A 99 -13.53 1.13 -12.40
CA SER A 99 -13.89 2.41 -13.01
C SER A 99 -13.32 2.62 -14.41
N GLY A 100 -12.29 1.87 -14.78
CA GLY A 100 -11.56 2.09 -16.02
C GLY A 100 -10.50 3.18 -15.94
N GLU A 101 -10.35 3.84 -14.78
CA GLU A 101 -9.40 4.93 -14.61
C GLU A 101 -7.96 4.45 -14.66
N VAL A 102 -7.10 5.19 -15.36
CA VAL A 102 -5.66 4.90 -15.40
C VAL A 102 -5.02 5.30 -14.07
N ILE A 103 -4.20 4.41 -13.51
CA ILE A 103 -3.48 4.65 -12.27
C ILE A 103 -2.12 5.29 -12.55
N ASP A 104 -1.41 4.76 -13.52
CA ASP A 104 -0.10 5.29 -13.92
C ASP A 104 -0.29 6.42 -14.91
N VAL A 105 -0.08 7.62 -14.46
CA VAL A 105 -0.29 8.82 -15.28
C VAL A 105 1.05 9.33 -15.81
#